data_9c52c5f0363c78d15889af3fb81baf2e
#
_entry.id   9c52c5f0363c78d15889af3fb81baf2e
#
_cell.length_a   1.000
_cell.length_b   1.000
_cell.length_c   1.000
_cell.angle_alpha   90.00
_cell.angle_beta   90.00
_cell.angle_gamma   90.00
#
_symmetry.space_group_name_H-M   'P 1'
#
loop_
_entity.id
_entity.type
_entity.pdbx_description
1 polymer ?
#
loop_
_entity_poly.entity_id
_entity_poly.type
_entity_poly.pdbx_seq_one_letter_code
_entity_poly.pdbx_strand_id
1 'polypeptide(L)'
;MKRRSVNASVIIVTGVNFVEYLMELGLKIGNKVKQQVGVPEWIKSDRGFSRACVRGLFDTDGGTFYHRHWVNGHKYCHFGLTFTSSCKPLLSSFKECLELDGIRSYGEKDCLFVYRVGDIGSFFSIYKTRNLKHVHRFRRYLSRSTRCD
;
A
#
# COMPACT_ATOMS: atom_id res chain seq x y z
N MET A 1 26.39 -12.83 -8.56
CA MET A 1 25.39 -11.74 -8.47
C MET A 1 25.64 -10.98 -7.17
N LYS A 2 26.22 -9.77 -7.21
CA LYS A 2 26.48 -8.97 -6.00
C LYS A 2 25.15 -8.43 -5.45
N ARG A 3 24.75 -8.84 -4.26
CA ARG A 3 23.64 -8.21 -3.51
C ARG A 3 24.02 -6.74 -3.27
N ARG A 4 23.25 -5.81 -3.82
CA ARG A 4 23.34 -4.41 -3.41
C ARG A 4 22.99 -4.33 -1.93
N SER A 5 23.91 -3.82 -1.12
CA SER A 5 23.62 -3.48 0.27
C SER A 5 22.55 -2.40 0.27
N VAL A 6 21.37 -2.72 0.74
CA VAL A 6 20.31 -1.74 0.99
C VAL A 6 20.57 -1.18 2.39
N ASN A 7 20.84 0.12 2.48
CA ASN A 7 20.89 0.80 3.77
C ASN A 7 19.47 0.77 4.36
N ALA A 8 19.26 -0.07 5.36
CA ALA A 8 18.01 -0.15 6.10
C ALA A 8 18.25 0.33 7.52
N SER A 9 17.36 1.17 8.03
CA SER A 9 17.35 1.56 9.44
C SER A 9 16.39 0.64 10.20
N VAL A 10 16.84 0.10 11.32
CA VAL A 10 16.03 -0.73 12.21
C VAL A 10 15.75 0.07 13.48
N ILE A 11 14.47 0.23 13.81
CA ILE A 11 14.04 0.80 15.08
C ILE A 11 13.68 -0.37 16.01
N ILE A 12 14.38 -0.47 17.14
CA ILE A 12 14.11 -1.48 18.15
C ILE A 12 13.50 -0.79 19.35
N VAL A 13 12.32 -1.25 19.75
CA VAL A 13 11.65 -0.82 20.98
C VAL A 13 11.54 -2.05 21.87
N THR A 14 12.03 -1.94 23.11
CA THR A 14 12.03 -3.02 24.10
C THR A 14 11.16 -2.62 25.30
N GLY A 15 10.48 -3.60 25.89
CA GLY A 15 9.66 -3.40 27.08
C GLY A 15 8.49 -4.39 27.11
N VAL A 16 8.40 -5.19 28.18
CA VAL A 16 7.33 -6.19 28.33
C VAL A 16 5.96 -5.50 28.35
N ASN A 17 5.78 -4.50 29.16
CA ASN A 17 4.52 -3.75 29.28
C ASN A 17 4.09 -3.13 27.94
N PHE A 18 5.05 -2.67 27.11
CA PHE A 18 4.75 -2.12 25.78
C PHE A 18 4.25 -3.21 24.84
N VAL A 19 4.87 -4.39 24.88
CA VAL A 19 4.45 -5.52 24.04
C VAL A 19 3.07 -6.03 24.48
N GLU A 20 2.82 -6.14 25.78
CA GLU A 20 1.52 -6.53 26.34
C GLU A 20 0.42 -5.55 25.92
N TYR A 21 0.66 -4.26 26.07
CA TYR A 21 -0.25 -3.22 25.58
C TYR A 21 -0.57 -3.34 24.08
N LEU A 22 0.43 -3.61 23.25
CA LEU A 22 0.20 -3.81 21.82
C LEU A 22 -0.63 -5.08 21.55
N MET A 23 -0.46 -6.13 22.37
CA MET A 23 -1.26 -7.35 22.26
C MET A 23 -2.72 -7.10 22.65
N GLU A 24 -2.97 -6.33 23.70
CA GLU A 24 -4.33 -5.89 24.08
C GLU A 24 -5.01 -5.10 22.95
N LEU A 25 -4.24 -4.33 22.19
CA LEU A 25 -4.70 -3.64 20.99
C LEU A 25 -4.91 -4.55 19.77
N GLY A 26 -4.69 -5.87 19.92
CA GLY A 26 -4.94 -6.87 18.88
C GLY A 26 -3.73 -7.20 18.00
N LEU A 27 -2.53 -6.72 18.34
CA LEU A 27 -1.30 -7.15 17.68
C LEU A 27 -0.88 -8.53 18.19
N LYS A 28 -0.39 -9.38 17.29
CA LYS A 28 0.07 -10.73 17.63
C LYS A 28 1.60 -10.80 17.57
N ILE A 29 2.20 -11.49 18.55
CA ILE A 29 3.64 -11.73 18.56
C ILE A 29 4.00 -12.73 17.46
N GLY A 30 5.08 -12.47 16.74
CA GLY A 30 5.67 -13.40 15.80
C GLY A 30 5.44 -13.05 14.33
N ASN A 31 5.49 -14.05 13.47
CA ASN A 31 5.41 -13.84 12.02
C ASN A 31 3.97 -13.55 11.58
N LYS A 32 3.72 -12.36 11.05
CA LYS A 32 2.38 -11.89 10.60
C LYS A 32 1.69 -12.86 9.62
N VAL A 33 2.47 -13.52 8.75
CA VAL A 33 1.93 -14.46 7.75
C VAL A 33 1.47 -15.76 8.42
N LYS A 34 2.28 -16.31 9.34
CA LYS A 34 1.89 -17.52 10.09
C LYS A 34 0.69 -17.26 11.01
N GLN A 35 0.62 -16.07 11.60
CA GLN A 35 -0.46 -15.67 12.51
C GLN A 35 -1.73 -15.21 11.77
N GLN A 36 -1.66 -15.00 10.45
CA GLN A 36 -2.77 -14.50 9.64
C GLN A 36 -3.43 -13.26 10.29
N VAL A 37 -2.63 -12.22 10.55
CA VAL A 37 -3.07 -11.01 11.25
C VAL A 37 -3.75 -10.05 10.28
N GLY A 38 -5.00 -9.69 10.56
CA GLY A 38 -5.71 -8.59 9.89
C GLY A 38 -5.49 -7.25 10.60
N VAL A 39 -6.10 -6.19 10.07
CA VAL A 39 -6.18 -4.91 10.76
C VAL A 39 -7.25 -5.03 11.87
N PRO A 40 -6.94 -4.68 13.14
CA PRO A 40 -7.90 -4.71 14.23
C PRO A 40 -9.15 -3.87 13.95
N GLU A 41 -10.29 -4.30 14.48
CA GLU A 41 -11.58 -3.65 14.18
C GLU A 41 -11.64 -2.19 14.66
N TRP A 42 -11.06 -1.89 15.80
CA TRP A 42 -11.00 -0.52 16.32
C TRP A 42 -10.22 0.45 15.40
N ILE A 43 -9.26 -0.06 14.61
CA ILE A 43 -8.57 0.73 13.58
C ILE A 43 -9.48 0.93 12.36
N LYS A 44 -10.23 -0.11 11.95
CA LYS A 44 -11.10 -0.03 10.79
C LYS A 44 -12.32 0.85 11.03
N SER A 45 -12.85 0.86 12.25
CA SER A 45 -14.02 1.65 12.63
C SER A 45 -13.75 3.16 12.76
N ASP A 46 -12.50 3.58 13.01
CA ASP A 46 -12.10 4.98 12.99
C ASP A 46 -11.42 5.35 11.67
N ARG A 47 -11.96 6.32 10.95
CA ARG A 47 -11.42 6.74 9.65
C ARG A 47 -10.01 7.32 9.72
N GLY A 48 -9.67 8.00 10.81
CA GLY A 48 -8.33 8.56 11.00
C GLY A 48 -7.30 7.46 11.18
N PHE A 49 -7.59 6.49 12.03
CA PHE A 49 -6.73 5.33 12.27
C PHE A 49 -6.64 4.43 11.03
N SER A 50 -7.77 4.16 10.37
CA SER A 50 -7.82 3.38 9.14
C SER A 50 -6.93 3.98 8.05
N ARG A 51 -7.03 5.28 7.82
CA ARG A 51 -6.20 5.99 6.83
C ARG A 51 -4.71 6.01 7.21
N ALA A 52 -4.40 6.18 8.48
CA ALA A 52 -3.01 6.12 8.95
C ALA A 52 -2.42 4.70 8.78
N CYS A 53 -3.23 3.67 9.04
CA CYS A 53 -2.85 2.27 8.84
C CYS A 53 -2.59 1.96 7.37
N VAL A 54 -3.51 2.30 6.47
CA VAL A 54 -3.36 2.13 5.02
C VAL A 54 -2.10 2.85 4.51
N ARG A 55 -1.87 4.09 4.96
CA ARG A 55 -0.65 4.83 4.62
C ARG A 55 0.60 4.08 5.05
N GLY A 56 0.67 3.62 6.30
CA GLY A 56 1.82 2.88 6.83
C GLY A 56 2.09 1.60 6.04
N LEU A 57 1.05 0.82 5.78
CA LEU A 57 1.14 -0.41 4.99
C LEU A 57 1.62 -0.13 3.56
N PHE A 58 1.09 0.90 2.92
CA PHE A 58 1.49 1.25 1.56
C PHE A 58 2.91 1.84 1.51
N ASP A 59 3.30 2.63 2.48
CA ASP A 59 4.64 3.22 2.53
C ASP A 59 5.75 2.17 2.70
N THR A 60 5.44 1.00 3.28
CA THR A 60 6.37 -0.12 3.49
C THR A 60 6.29 -1.16 2.38
N ASP A 61 5.13 -1.73 2.16
CA ASP A 61 4.91 -2.90 1.29
C ASP A 61 4.18 -2.55 -0.03
N GLY A 62 3.82 -1.28 -0.22
CA GLY A 62 3.19 -0.79 -1.43
C GLY A 62 4.18 -0.50 -2.57
N GLY A 63 3.66 -0.45 -3.76
CA GLY A 63 4.41 -0.17 -4.97
C GLY A 63 3.67 0.69 -5.96
N THR A 64 4.43 1.29 -6.86
CA THR A 64 3.90 1.98 -8.04
C THR A 64 4.56 1.41 -9.28
N PHE A 65 3.82 1.25 -10.36
CA PHE A 65 4.32 0.69 -11.60
C PHE A 65 3.76 1.42 -12.81
N TYR A 66 4.44 1.25 -13.96
CA TYR A 66 3.95 1.66 -15.27
C TYR A 66 3.59 0.41 -16.06
N HIS A 67 2.35 0.35 -16.57
CA HIS A 67 1.89 -0.66 -17.49
C HIS A 67 1.88 -0.08 -18.89
N ARG A 68 2.68 -0.67 -19.79
CA ARG A 68 2.81 -0.25 -21.17
C ARG A 68 2.22 -1.33 -22.06
N HIS A 69 1.36 -0.93 -22.99
CA HIS A 69 0.78 -1.83 -23.98
C HIS A 69 0.56 -1.11 -25.31
N TRP A 70 0.39 -1.88 -26.36
CA TRP A 70 0.14 -1.38 -27.69
C TRP A 70 -1.30 -1.71 -28.10
N VAL A 71 -2.01 -0.73 -28.66
CA VAL A 71 -3.34 -0.91 -29.24
C VAL A 71 -3.35 -0.22 -30.60
N ASN A 72 -3.66 -0.95 -31.65
CA ASN A 72 -3.72 -0.43 -33.04
C ASN A 72 -2.49 0.38 -33.45
N GLY A 73 -1.28 -0.08 -33.09
CA GLY A 73 -0.03 0.60 -33.41
C GLY A 73 0.32 1.78 -32.49
N HIS A 74 -0.54 2.15 -31.56
CA HIS A 74 -0.29 3.23 -30.60
C HIS A 74 0.16 2.66 -29.25
N LYS A 75 1.18 3.28 -28.65
CA LYS A 75 1.72 2.94 -27.33
C LYS A 75 0.97 3.68 -26.25
N TYR A 76 0.43 2.92 -25.31
CA TYR A 76 -0.24 3.44 -24.12
C TYR A 76 0.60 3.16 -22.87
N CYS A 77 0.60 4.10 -21.96
CA CYS A 77 1.30 3.98 -20.70
C CYS A 77 0.35 4.36 -19.55
N HIS A 78 0.00 3.37 -18.74
CA HIS A 78 -0.82 3.57 -17.56
C HIS A 78 0.03 3.50 -16.31
N PHE A 79 -0.37 4.26 -15.30
CA PHE A 79 0.22 4.21 -13.97
C PHE A 79 -0.68 3.39 -13.06
N GLY A 80 -0.10 2.59 -12.18
CA GLY A 80 -0.84 1.79 -11.22
C GLY A 80 -0.20 1.78 -9.84
N LEU A 81 -1.03 1.50 -8.84
CA LEU A 81 -0.59 1.18 -7.48
C LEU A 81 -0.74 -0.31 -7.25
N THR A 82 0.14 -0.86 -6.43
CA THR A 82 0.02 -2.24 -5.94
C THR A 82 0.31 -2.29 -4.45
N PHE A 83 -0.37 -3.19 -3.76
CA PHE A 83 -0.04 -3.60 -2.40
C PHE A 83 0.06 -5.12 -2.37
N THR A 84 1.17 -5.63 -1.85
CA THR A 84 1.47 -7.07 -1.85
C THR A 84 1.61 -7.57 -0.42
N SER A 85 0.92 -8.66 -0.09
CA SER A 85 1.04 -9.31 1.21
C SER A 85 0.69 -10.78 1.12
N SER A 86 1.53 -11.65 1.64
CA SER A 86 1.21 -13.08 1.82
C SER A 86 0.26 -13.34 3.00
N CYS A 87 -0.06 -12.29 3.77
CA CYS A 87 -1.06 -12.34 4.84
C CYS A 87 -2.44 -11.97 4.27
N LYS A 88 -3.28 -12.96 4.03
CA LYS A 88 -4.60 -12.76 3.38
C LYS A 88 -5.54 -11.84 4.17
N PRO A 89 -5.68 -11.99 5.51
CA PRO A 89 -6.52 -11.07 6.28
C PRO A 89 -6.05 -9.61 6.20
N LEU A 90 -4.73 -9.37 6.14
CA LEU A 90 -4.19 -8.03 5.98
C LEU A 90 -4.52 -7.45 4.59
N LEU A 91 -4.44 -8.29 3.55
CA LEU A 91 -4.80 -7.91 2.18
C LEU A 91 -6.30 -7.55 2.08
N SER A 92 -7.17 -8.39 2.71
CA SER A 92 -8.61 -8.14 2.78
C SER A 92 -8.92 -6.83 3.51
N SER A 93 -8.34 -6.63 4.69
CA SER A 93 -8.53 -5.41 5.47
C SER A 93 -8.06 -4.16 4.71
N PHE A 94 -6.94 -4.24 4.00
CA PHE A 94 -6.46 -3.14 3.16
C PHE A 94 -7.47 -2.81 2.06
N LYS A 95 -8.03 -3.82 1.40
CA LYS A 95 -9.07 -3.67 0.38
C LYS A 95 -10.33 -3.02 0.95
N GLU A 96 -10.83 -3.52 2.07
CA GLU A 96 -12.00 -2.97 2.78
C GLU A 96 -11.82 -1.47 3.09
N CYS A 97 -10.64 -1.09 3.59
CA CYS A 97 -10.34 0.33 3.87
C CYS A 97 -10.34 1.19 2.60
N LEU A 98 -9.85 0.67 1.47
CA LEU A 98 -9.93 1.38 0.18
C LEU A 98 -11.36 1.57 -0.29
N GLU A 99 -12.19 0.52 -0.18
CA GLU A 99 -13.60 0.54 -0.57
C GLU A 99 -14.41 1.54 0.26
N LEU A 100 -14.15 1.64 1.56
CA LEU A 100 -14.78 2.64 2.46
C LEU A 100 -14.44 4.08 2.05
N ASP A 101 -13.29 4.32 1.45
CA ASP A 101 -12.89 5.63 0.91
C ASP A 101 -13.23 5.78 -0.60
N GLY A 102 -14.02 4.86 -1.16
CA GLY A 102 -14.53 4.91 -2.54
C GLY A 102 -13.48 4.57 -3.61
N ILE A 103 -12.37 3.96 -3.23
CA ILE A 103 -11.27 3.59 -4.13
C ILE A 103 -11.44 2.14 -4.57
N ARG A 104 -11.57 1.94 -5.87
CA ARG A 104 -11.70 0.60 -6.46
C ARG A 104 -10.36 -0.08 -6.62
N SER A 105 -10.26 -1.30 -6.10
CA SER A 105 -9.09 -2.14 -6.22
C SER A 105 -9.44 -3.52 -6.80
N TYR A 106 -8.47 -4.15 -7.41
CA TYR A 106 -8.58 -5.49 -8.01
C TYR A 106 -7.58 -6.41 -7.33
N GLY A 107 -8.05 -7.55 -6.83
CA GLY A 107 -7.21 -8.54 -6.16
C GLY A 107 -6.78 -9.65 -7.11
N GLU A 108 -5.51 -9.99 -7.09
CA GLU A 108 -4.97 -11.18 -7.74
C GLU A 108 -3.92 -11.83 -6.83
N LYS A 109 -4.18 -13.09 -6.42
CA LYS A 109 -3.31 -13.87 -5.53
C LYS A 109 -2.96 -13.10 -4.24
N ASP A 110 -1.72 -12.63 -4.13
CA ASP A 110 -1.17 -11.92 -2.96
C ASP A 110 -1.03 -10.41 -3.21
N CYS A 111 -1.69 -9.89 -4.24
CA CYS A 111 -1.58 -8.51 -4.68
C CYS A 111 -2.95 -7.84 -4.81
N LEU A 112 -2.99 -6.56 -4.46
CA LEU A 112 -4.07 -5.64 -4.82
C LEU A 112 -3.54 -4.58 -5.77
N PHE A 113 -4.36 -4.20 -6.74
CA PHE A 113 -4.02 -3.21 -7.75
C PHE A 113 -5.06 -2.11 -7.82
N VAL A 114 -4.61 -0.87 -8.03
CA VAL A 114 -5.46 0.28 -8.36
C VAL A 114 -4.98 0.83 -9.70
N TYR A 115 -5.86 0.83 -10.71
CA TYR A 115 -5.51 1.21 -12.09
C TYR A 115 -6.12 2.53 -12.54
N ARG A 116 -7.28 2.91 -12.01
CA ARG A 116 -7.98 4.12 -12.49
C ARG A 116 -7.27 5.36 -11.98
N VAL A 117 -6.93 6.28 -12.87
CA VAL A 117 -6.18 7.51 -12.54
C VAL A 117 -6.90 8.35 -11.49
N GLY A 118 -8.24 8.44 -11.55
CA GLY A 118 -9.04 9.11 -10.53
C GLY A 118 -8.91 8.46 -9.14
N ASP A 119 -9.00 7.12 -9.09
CA ASP A 119 -8.85 6.36 -7.83
C ASP A 119 -7.43 6.50 -7.27
N ILE A 120 -6.41 6.54 -8.14
CA ILE A 120 -5.02 6.79 -7.76
C ILE A 120 -4.84 8.21 -7.21
N GLY A 121 -5.45 9.21 -7.85
CA GLY A 121 -5.45 10.59 -7.38
C GLY A 121 -6.09 10.70 -5.98
N SER A 122 -7.25 10.07 -5.80
CA SER A 122 -7.94 9.98 -4.50
C SER A 122 -7.06 9.30 -3.45
N PHE A 123 -6.37 8.21 -3.81
CA PHE A 123 -5.45 7.52 -2.92
C PHE A 123 -4.36 8.46 -2.38
N PHE A 124 -3.65 9.16 -3.26
CA PHE A 124 -2.60 10.09 -2.84
C PHE A 124 -3.14 11.28 -2.03
N SER A 125 -4.34 11.76 -2.35
CA SER A 125 -4.99 12.85 -1.62
C SER A 125 -5.44 12.44 -0.22
N ILE A 126 -6.05 11.26 -0.08
CA ILE A 126 -6.64 10.77 1.18
C ILE A 126 -5.55 10.27 2.12
N TYR A 127 -4.70 9.37 1.64
CA TYR A 127 -3.71 8.70 2.50
C TYR A 127 -2.43 9.48 2.69
N LYS A 128 -2.13 10.44 1.83
CA LYS A 128 -0.98 11.36 1.96
C LYS A 128 0.33 10.60 2.23
N THR A 129 0.63 9.59 1.37
CA THR A 129 1.85 8.79 1.47
C THR A 129 3.09 9.66 1.68
N ARG A 130 3.96 9.24 2.58
CA ARG A 130 5.24 9.92 2.88
C ARG A 130 6.41 9.31 2.11
N ASN A 131 6.18 8.21 1.41
CA ASN A 131 7.20 7.63 0.53
C ASN A 131 7.35 8.49 -0.73
N LEU A 132 8.33 9.38 -0.70
CA LEU A 132 8.59 10.37 -1.78
C LEU A 132 8.80 9.70 -3.14
N LYS A 133 9.31 8.48 -3.19
CA LYS A 133 9.45 7.70 -4.43
C LYS A 133 8.11 7.54 -5.15
N HIS A 134 7.05 7.19 -4.41
CA HIS A 134 5.72 7.01 -4.98
C HIS A 134 5.12 8.34 -5.44
N VAL A 135 5.24 9.38 -4.62
CA VAL A 135 4.75 10.73 -4.93
C VAL A 135 5.42 11.29 -6.19
N HIS A 136 6.75 11.19 -6.28
CA HIS A 136 7.50 11.70 -7.43
C HIS A 136 7.15 10.93 -8.72
N ARG A 137 6.97 9.60 -8.64
CA ARG A 137 6.58 8.80 -9.79
C ARG A 137 5.19 9.15 -10.29
N PHE A 138 4.23 9.39 -9.40
CA PHE A 138 2.89 9.81 -9.76
C PHE A 138 2.87 11.22 -10.38
N ARG A 139 3.55 12.19 -9.77
CA ARG A 139 3.68 13.54 -10.32
C ARG A 139 4.30 13.52 -11.72
N ARG A 140 5.35 12.72 -11.91
CA ARG A 140 5.98 12.54 -13.23
C ARG A 140 5.03 11.92 -14.25
N TYR A 141 4.17 11.01 -13.83
CA TYR A 141 3.13 10.45 -14.70
C TYR A 141 2.14 11.53 -15.13
N LEU A 142 1.62 12.30 -14.19
CA LEU A 142 0.66 13.39 -14.50
C LEU A 142 1.26 14.45 -15.44
N SER A 143 2.55 14.79 -15.26
CA SER A 143 3.22 15.75 -16.14
C SER A 143 3.49 15.23 -17.55
N ARG A 144 3.50 13.90 -17.76
CA ARG A 144 3.69 13.24 -19.06
C ARG A 144 2.38 12.80 -19.73
N SER A 145 1.26 12.95 -19.06
CA SER A 145 -0.06 12.43 -19.48
C SER A 145 -0.61 13.06 -20.77
N THR A 146 0.16 13.89 -21.45
CA THR A 146 -0.19 14.43 -22.77
C THR A 146 0.58 13.81 -23.92
N ARG A 147 1.67 13.06 -23.70
CA ARG A 147 2.39 12.32 -24.75
C ARG A 147 3.24 11.21 -24.16
N CYS A 148 2.98 9.96 -24.55
CA CYS A 148 3.98 8.88 -24.48
C CYS A 148 4.79 8.90 -25.77
N ASP A 149 5.83 9.76 -25.80
CA ASP A 149 6.89 9.64 -26.79
C ASP A 149 7.83 8.49 -26.42
#